data_0cf6389d7e42a061e73aef06fba5a4f2
#
_entry.id   0cf6389d7e42a061e73aef06fba5a4f2
#
_cell.length_a   1.000
_cell.length_b   1.000
_cell.length_c   1.000
_cell.angle_alpha   90.00
_cell.angle_beta   90.00
_cell.angle_gamma   90.00
#
_symmetry.space_group_name_H-M   'P 1'
#
loop_
_entity.id
_entity.type
_entity.pdbx_description
1 polymer ?
#
loop_
_entity_poly.entity_id
_entity_poly.type
_entity_poly.pdbx_seq_one_letter_code
_entity_poly.pdbx_strand_id
1 'polypeptide(L)'
;MNVIPLRDDLMVQEQLPATNLFIRGWQHMVAVIMLNQTGRKPVKQVLPLFLSKWDSPTDFVIAPEQAIKDVIWSLGMMNVRYIRLKRMTQDYLTWDRKDATMLYGIGQYGSESYRIFFNNERFEPKDKELRRYLGY
;
A
#
# COMPACT_ATOMS: atom_id res chain seq x y z
N MET A 1 -12.36 -14.86 4.52
CA MET A 1 -11.39 -13.77 4.51
C MET A 1 -11.87 -12.65 3.59
N ASN A 2 -11.84 -11.42 4.07
CA ASN A 2 -12.30 -10.30 3.28
C ASN A 2 -11.31 -9.91 2.21
N VAL A 3 -11.82 -9.62 1.02
CA VAL A 3 -11.01 -9.04 -0.05
C VAL A 3 -10.87 -7.54 0.23
N ILE A 4 -9.67 -7.01 0.09
CA ILE A 4 -9.38 -5.60 0.31
C ILE A 4 -9.36 -4.88 -1.04
N PRO A 5 -10.36 -4.08 -1.37
CA PRO A 5 -10.31 -3.27 -2.60
C PRO A 5 -9.56 -1.98 -2.33
N LEU A 6 -8.56 -1.68 -3.14
CA LEU A 6 -7.91 -0.38 -3.13
C LEU A 6 -8.61 0.59 -4.05
N ARG A 7 -9.17 0.06 -5.10
CA ARG A 7 -10.02 0.76 -6.05
C ARG A 7 -11.07 -0.23 -6.49
N ASP A 8 -11.99 0.19 -7.35
CA ASP A 8 -13.11 -0.61 -7.80
C ASP A 8 -12.76 -2.03 -8.20
N ASP A 9 -11.69 -2.19 -8.93
CA ASP A 9 -11.32 -3.47 -9.52
C ASP A 9 -9.96 -3.98 -9.07
N LEU A 10 -9.34 -3.36 -8.06
CA LEU A 10 -8.05 -3.80 -7.54
C LEU A 10 -8.24 -4.52 -6.22
N MET A 11 -8.30 -5.82 -6.29
CA MET A 11 -8.47 -6.69 -5.13
C MET A 11 -7.10 -6.99 -4.53
N VAL A 12 -6.63 -6.08 -3.69
CA VAL A 12 -5.28 -6.14 -3.15
C VAL A 12 -5.04 -7.41 -2.37
N GLN A 13 -6.04 -7.84 -1.61
CA GLN A 13 -5.88 -9.03 -0.78
C GLN A 13 -5.59 -10.28 -1.60
N GLU A 14 -6.15 -10.38 -2.80
CA GLU A 14 -5.88 -11.50 -3.71
C GLU A 14 -4.49 -11.42 -4.31
N GLN A 15 -3.94 -10.22 -4.42
CA GLN A 15 -2.62 -10.00 -5.00
C GLN A 15 -1.49 -10.08 -3.98
N LEU A 16 -1.81 -9.97 -2.70
CA LEU A 16 -0.80 -9.96 -1.64
C LEU A 16 -0.44 -11.39 -1.25
N PRO A 17 0.81 -11.81 -1.48
CA PRO A 17 1.19 -13.22 -1.25
C PRO A 17 1.37 -13.58 0.21
N ALA A 18 1.62 -12.62 1.11
CA ALA A 18 1.93 -12.91 2.48
C ALA A 18 0.69 -13.19 3.33
N THR A 19 0.80 -14.12 4.28
CA THR A 19 -0.25 -14.40 5.26
C THR A 19 -0.01 -13.70 6.58
N ASN A 20 1.23 -13.30 6.87
CA ASN A 20 1.59 -12.57 8.09
C ASN A 20 1.01 -11.15 8.03
N LEU A 21 0.23 -10.76 9.04
CA LEU A 21 -0.44 -9.46 9.05
C LEU A 21 0.53 -8.28 9.04
N PHE A 22 1.69 -8.42 9.70
CA PHE A 22 2.70 -7.36 9.68
C PHE A 22 3.19 -7.11 8.26
N ILE A 23 3.51 -8.18 7.53
CA ILE A 23 3.99 -8.08 6.14
C ILE A 23 2.86 -7.63 5.23
N ARG A 24 1.66 -8.16 5.38
CA ARG A 24 0.52 -7.77 4.54
C ARG A 24 0.15 -6.30 4.73
N GLY A 25 0.22 -5.80 5.96
CA GLY A 25 -0.02 -4.39 6.21
C GLY A 25 0.94 -3.50 5.45
N TRP A 26 2.22 -3.87 5.42
CA TRP A 26 3.20 -3.13 4.63
C TRP A 26 2.92 -3.23 3.13
N GLN A 27 2.62 -4.42 2.64
CA GLN A 27 2.29 -4.61 1.21
C GLN A 27 1.07 -3.78 0.82
N HIS A 28 0.08 -3.69 1.71
CA HIS A 28 -1.09 -2.84 1.50
C HIS A 28 -0.69 -1.38 1.36
N MET A 29 0.20 -0.88 2.23
CA MET A 29 0.66 0.50 2.17
C MET A 29 1.50 0.77 0.91
N VAL A 30 2.27 -0.20 0.45
CA VAL A 30 2.98 -0.10 -0.83
C VAL A 30 1.97 0.14 -1.96
N ALA A 31 0.92 -0.66 -2.00
CA ALA A 31 -0.11 -0.52 -3.02
C ALA A 31 -0.83 0.83 -2.94
N VAL A 32 -1.11 1.33 -1.74
CA VAL A 32 -1.70 2.65 -1.53
C VAL A 32 -0.82 3.74 -2.15
N ILE A 33 0.48 3.69 -1.89
CA ILE A 33 1.42 4.68 -2.45
C ILE A 33 1.48 4.57 -3.97
N MET A 34 1.49 3.36 -4.52
CA MET A 34 1.51 3.17 -5.96
C MET A 34 0.27 3.72 -6.64
N LEU A 35 -0.90 3.60 -6.00
CA LEU A 35 -2.16 4.08 -6.54
C LEU A 35 -2.31 5.58 -6.49
N ASN A 36 -1.53 6.27 -5.67
CA ASN A 36 -1.61 7.71 -5.56
C ASN A 36 -1.17 8.35 -6.88
N GLN A 37 -2.07 9.09 -7.52
CA GLN A 37 -1.83 9.78 -8.80
C GLN A 37 -1.47 8.82 -9.95
N THR A 38 -1.90 7.57 -9.89
CA THR A 38 -1.66 6.58 -10.94
C THR A 38 -2.90 5.71 -11.11
N GLY A 39 -3.17 5.31 -12.34
CA GLY A 39 -4.29 4.43 -12.63
C GLY A 39 -4.09 3.01 -12.10
N ARG A 40 -5.19 2.27 -11.98
CA ARG A 40 -5.19 0.90 -11.47
C ARG A 40 -4.40 -0.06 -12.36
N LYS A 41 -4.52 0.10 -13.67
CA LYS A 41 -3.92 -0.84 -14.63
C LYS A 41 -2.40 -0.92 -14.49
N PRO A 42 -1.67 0.21 -14.49
CA PRO A 42 -0.22 0.14 -14.26
C PRO A 42 0.14 -0.48 -12.93
N VAL A 43 -0.62 -0.20 -11.87
CA VAL A 43 -0.34 -0.77 -10.55
C VAL A 43 -0.53 -2.29 -10.56
N LYS A 44 -1.57 -2.80 -11.22
CA LYS A 44 -1.79 -4.24 -11.34
C LYS A 44 -0.62 -4.95 -12.02
N GLN A 45 0.09 -4.26 -12.91
CA GLN A 45 1.25 -4.83 -13.59
C GLN A 45 2.52 -4.75 -12.75
N VAL A 46 2.71 -3.66 -12.03
CA VAL A 46 3.94 -3.39 -11.28
C VAL A 46 3.95 -4.05 -9.90
N LEU A 47 2.82 -4.04 -9.21
CA LEU A 47 2.75 -4.52 -7.83
C LEU A 47 3.20 -5.99 -7.67
N PRO A 48 2.74 -6.94 -8.51
CA PRO A 48 3.21 -8.32 -8.37
C PRO A 48 4.72 -8.45 -8.60
N LEU A 49 5.26 -7.73 -9.57
CA LEU A 49 6.71 -7.73 -9.82
C LEU A 49 7.47 -7.17 -8.64
N PHE A 50 7.01 -6.04 -8.10
CA PHE A 50 7.63 -5.40 -6.94
C PHE A 50 7.67 -6.38 -5.75
N LEU A 51 6.53 -7.01 -5.43
CA LEU A 51 6.42 -7.91 -4.29
C LEU A 51 7.18 -9.23 -4.50
N SER A 52 7.43 -9.61 -5.75
CA SER A 52 8.27 -10.78 -6.03
C SER A 52 9.74 -10.51 -5.72
N LYS A 53 10.17 -9.26 -5.77
CA LYS A 53 11.54 -8.86 -5.46
C LYS A 53 11.71 -8.49 -3.99
N TRP A 54 10.73 -7.80 -3.42
CA TRP A 54 10.77 -7.35 -2.03
C TRP A 54 9.39 -7.63 -1.41
N ASP A 55 9.29 -8.73 -0.70
CA ASP A 55 8.02 -9.17 -0.14
C ASP A 55 7.81 -8.72 1.31
N SER A 56 8.83 -8.12 1.92
CA SER A 56 8.78 -7.66 3.30
C SER A 56 9.43 -6.29 3.45
N PRO A 57 9.06 -5.52 4.49
CA PRO A 57 9.67 -4.21 4.71
C PRO A 57 11.16 -4.29 5.02
N THR A 58 11.62 -5.35 5.69
CA THR A 58 13.03 -5.51 6.00
C THR A 58 13.88 -5.73 4.75
N ASP A 59 13.36 -6.50 3.79
CA ASP A 59 14.06 -6.70 2.52
C ASP A 59 14.07 -5.43 1.68
N PHE A 60 12.97 -4.70 1.68
CA PHE A 60 12.87 -3.49 0.87
C PHE A 60 13.74 -2.36 1.39
N VAL A 61 13.83 -2.20 2.72
CA VAL A 61 14.53 -1.06 3.31
C VAL A 61 16.02 -1.05 2.97
N ILE A 62 16.60 -2.23 2.69
CA ILE A 62 18.03 -2.36 2.32
C ILE A 62 18.23 -2.45 0.81
N ALA A 63 17.16 -2.44 0.02
CA ALA A 63 17.29 -2.56 -1.43
C ALA A 63 17.95 -1.34 -2.05
N PRO A 64 18.77 -1.53 -3.11
CA PRO A 64 19.40 -0.40 -3.80
C PRO A 64 18.37 0.50 -4.46
N GLU A 65 18.60 1.81 -4.37
CA GLU A 65 17.70 2.81 -4.95
C GLU A 65 17.43 2.55 -6.44
N GLN A 66 18.47 2.27 -7.22
CA GLN A 66 18.30 2.08 -8.66
C GLN A 66 17.46 0.84 -8.98
N ALA A 67 17.63 -0.24 -8.22
CA ALA A 67 16.84 -1.44 -8.42
C ALA A 67 15.34 -1.18 -8.20
N ILE A 68 15.02 -0.36 -7.20
CA ILE A 68 13.63 0.02 -6.94
C ILE A 68 13.09 0.88 -8.07
N LYS A 69 13.85 1.89 -8.50
CA LYS A 69 13.42 2.78 -9.59
C LYS A 69 13.21 2.03 -10.90
N ASP A 70 14.02 1.01 -11.16
CA ASP A 70 13.88 0.19 -12.36
C ASP A 70 12.55 -0.58 -12.39
N VAL A 71 11.97 -0.86 -11.24
CA VAL A 71 10.68 -1.55 -11.16
C VAL A 71 9.51 -0.57 -11.27
N ILE A 72 9.62 0.61 -10.64
CA ILE A 72 8.47 1.53 -10.51
C ILE A 72 8.42 2.63 -11.58
N TRP A 73 9.40 2.70 -12.49
CA TRP A 73 9.51 3.80 -13.45
C TRP A 73 8.24 3.99 -14.29
N SER A 74 7.56 2.89 -14.65
CA SER A 74 6.38 2.94 -15.50
C SER A 74 5.15 3.54 -14.81
N LEU A 75 5.18 3.68 -13.49
CA LEU A 75 4.11 4.34 -12.75
C LEU A 75 4.14 5.86 -12.87
N GLY A 76 5.26 6.42 -13.35
CA GLY A 76 5.49 7.85 -13.36
C GLY A 76 5.96 8.38 -12.01
N MET A 77 6.48 9.60 -12.00
CA MET A 77 6.96 10.26 -10.77
C MET A 77 7.92 9.38 -9.97
N MET A 78 8.84 8.75 -10.67
CA MET A 78 9.71 7.70 -10.11
C MET A 78 10.49 8.16 -8.88
N ASN A 79 11.07 9.36 -8.90
CA ASN A 79 11.85 9.86 -7.78
C ASN A 79 10.99 10.13 -6.55
N VAL A 80 9.81 10.73 -6.74
CA VAL A 80 8.88 11.01 -5.66
C VAL A 80 8.35 9.71 -5.07
N ARG A 81 7.97 8.76 -5.92
CA ARG A 81 7.46 7.46 -5.44
C ARG A 81 8.53 6.67 -4.69
N TYR A 82 9.75 6.70 -5.17
CA TYR A 82 10.85 6.04 -4.47
C TYR A 82 11.00 6.59 -3.05
N ILE A 83 11.01 7.93 -2.90
CA ILE A 83 11.14 8.56 -1.60
C ILE A 83 9.96 8.18 -0.70
N ARG A 84 8.74 8.22 -1.24
CA ARG A 84 7.54 7.85 -0.46
C ARG A 84 7.59 6.41 0.02
N LEU A 85 7.94 5.48 -0.87
CA LEU A 85 8.03 4.07 -0.51
C LEU A 85 9.11 3.82 0.53
N LYS A 86 10.28 4.47 0.35
CA LYS A 86 11.40 4.29 1.27
C LYS A 86 11.08 4.83 2.66
N ARG A 87 10.57 6.05 2.74
CA ARG A 87 10.24 6.67 4.02
C ARG A 87 9.07 5.99 4.71
N MET A 88 8.06 5.62 3.95
CA MET A 88 6.94 4.86 4.51
C MET A 88 7.44 3.57 5.13
N THR A 89 8.35 2.86 4.45
CA THR A 89 8.88 1.59 4.95
C THR A 89 9.69 1.79 6.23
N GLN A 90 10.53 2.84 6.28
CA GLN A 90 11.27 3.17 7.49
C GLN A 90 10.35 3.45 8.67
N ASP A 91 9.29 4.23 8.42
CA ASP A 91 8.29 4.53 9.46
C ASP A 91 7.55 3.26 9.88
N TYR A 92 7.21 2.39 8.92
CA TYR A 92 6.46 1.17 9.18
C TYR A 92 7.19 0.24 10.12
N LEU A 93 8.51 0.15 10.01
CA LEU A 93 9.31 -0.77 10.83
C LEU A 93 9.28 -0.44 12.32
N THR A 94 9.01 0.82 12.67
CA THR A 94 8.93 1.26 14.07
C THR A 94 7.53 1.73 14.48
N TRP A 95 6.56 1.55 13.59
CA TRP A 95 5.20 2.03 13.81
C TRP A 95 4.43 1.17 14.81
N ASP A 96 3.65 1.81 15.68
CA ASP A 96 2.86 1.14 16.70
C ASP A 96 1.54 0.55 16.18
N ARG A 97 1.25 0.69 14.89
CA ARG A 97 0.06 0.19 14.20
C ARG A 97 -1.25 0.83 14.63
N LYS A 98 -1.20 2.02 15.20
CA LYS A 98 -2.40 2.73 15.62
C LYS A 98 -2.89 3.70 14.55
N ASP A 99 -2.13 4.78 14.32
CA ASP A 99 -2.52 5.83 13.38
C ASP A 99 -1.67 5.76 12.12
N ALA A 100 -2.25 5.31 11.03
CA ALA A 100 -1.51 5.14 9.77
C ALA A 100 -1.12 6.46 9.12
N THR A 101 -1.69 7.59 9.53
CA THR A 101 -1.22 8.90 9.03
C THR A 101 0.18 9.24 9.52
N MET A 102 0.69 8.50 10.50
CA MET A 102 2.09 8.63 10.93
C MET A 102 3.07 8.06 9.91
N LEU A 103 2.60 7.28 8.95
CA LEU A 103 3.44 6.73 7.89
C LEU A 103 3.57 7.75 6.77
N TYR A 104 4.81 8.05 6.37
CA TYR A 104 5.07 9.02 5.33
C TYR A 104 4.33 8.63 4.03
N GLY A 105 3.61 9.59 3.44
CA GLY A 105 2.90 9.38 2.19
C GLY A 105 1.53 8.72 2.33
N ILE A 106 1.10 8.37 3.53
CA ILE A 106 -0.21 7.76 3.77
C ILE A 106 -1.18 8.84 4.22
N GLY A 107 -2.25 9.02 3.45
CA GLY A 107 -3.29 9.99 3.72
C GLY A 107 -4.58 9.34 4.18
N GLN A 108 -5.70 10.02 3.86
CA GLN A 108 -7.03 9.60 4.32
C GLN A 108 -7.39 8.19 3.83
N TYR A 109 -7.19 7.91 2.54
CA TYR A 109 -7.57 6.60 2.01
C TYR A 109 -6.79 5.48 2.69
N GLY A 110 -5.47 5.60 2.76
CA GLY A 110 -4.63 4.56 3.37
C GLY A 110 -4.95 4.36 4.85
N SER A 111 -5.14 5.46 5.58
CA SER A 111 -5.47 5.40 7.00
C SER A 111 -6.82 4.73 7.24
N GLU A 112 -7.85 5.16 6.51
CA GLU A 112 -9.18 4.59 6.68
C GLU A 112 -9.24 3.13 6.23
N SER A 113 -8.57 2.78 5.13
CA SER A 113 -8.53 1.40 4.66
C SER A 113 -7.84 0.49 5.66
N TYR A 114 -6.78 0.95 6.29
CA TYR A 114 -6.10 0.15 7.31
C TYR A 114 -7.01 -0.12 8.51
N ARG A 115 -7.71 0.91 8.97
CA ARG A 115 -8.65 0.76 10.10
C ARG A 115 -9.74 -0.25 9.79
N ILE A 116 -10.27 -0.21 8.58
CA ILE A 116 -11.36 -1.12 8.18
C ILE A 116 -10.84 -2.55 8.02
N PHE A 117 -9.77 -2.74 7.27
CA PHE A 117 -9.36 -4.08 6.82
C PHE A 117 -8.38 -4.77 7.77
N PHE A 118 -7.62 -4.04 8.54
CA PHE A 118 -6.63 -4.62 9.45
C PHE A 118 -7.03 -4.52 10.92
N ASN A 119 -7.74 -3.46 11.31
CA ASN A 119 -8.20 -3.27 12.68
C ASN A 119 -9.67 -3.64 12.87
N ASN A 120 -10.38 -4.01 11.80
CA ASN A 120 -11.79 -4.37 11.84
C ASN A 120 -12.69 -3.29 12.45
N GLU A 121 -12.34 -2.03 12.28
CA GLU A 121 -13.13 -0.92 12.78
C GLU A 121 -14.35 -0.70 11.90
N ARG A 122 -15.44 -0.28 12.53
CA ARG A 122 -16.69 0.04 11.82
C ARG A 122 -16.99 1.52 12.02
N PHE A 123 -16.92 2.27 10.92
CA PHE A 123 -17.20 3.70 10.90
C PHE A 123 -17.54 4.09 9.47
N GLU A 124 -18.14 5.27 9.31
CA GLU A 124 -18.42 5.80 7.98
C GLU A 124 -17.16 6.50 7.47
N PRO A 125 -16.46 5.95 6.46
CA PRO A 125 -15.25 6.57 5.97
C PRO A 125 -15.56 7.83 5.16
N LYS A 126 -14.56 8.70 5.04
CA LYS A 126 -14.66 9.90 4.21
C LYS A 126 -14.23 9.63 2.77
N ASP A 127 -13.40 8.63 2.56
CA ASP A 127 -12.95 8.26 1.22
C ASP A 127 -14.07 7.68 0.37
N LYS A 128 -14.20 8.15 -0.87
CA LYS A 128 -15.28 7.75 -1.77
C LYS A 128 -15.27 6.26 -2.10
N GLU A 129 -14.09 5.70 -2.36
CA GLU A 129 -13.97 4.28 -2.72
C GLU A 129 -14.36 3.38 -1.56
N LEU A 130 -13.94 3.75 -0.36
CA LEU A 130 -14.29 2.98 0.84
C LEU A 130 -15.78 3.13 1.16
N ARG A 131 -16.34 4.33 1.00
CA ARG A 131 -17.77 4.53 1.20
C ARG A 131 -18.58 3.62 0.27
N ARG A 132 -18.23 3.59 -1.00
CA ARG A 132 -18.92 2.73 -1.96
C ARG A 132 -18.76 1.25 -1.61
N TYR A 133 -17.56 0.84 -1.22
CA TYR A 133 -17.32 -0.54 -0.82
C TYR A 133 -18.20 -0.97 0.35
N LEU A 134 -18.41 -0.07 1.31
CA LEU A 134 -19.21 -0.35 2.50
C LEU A 134 -20.71 -0.11 2.30
N GLY A 135 -21.14 0.37 1.14
CA GLY A 135 -22.56 0.57 0.84
C GLY A 135 -23.11 1.93 1.23
N TYR A 136 -22.26 2.92 1.44
CA TYR A 136 -22.73 4.30 1.72
C TYR A 136 -23.04 5.09 0.47
#